data_cabc25aa067cff8dc6b303895617dd26
#
_entry.id   cabc25aa067cff8dc6b303895617dd26
#
_cell.length_a   1.000
_cell.length_b   1.000
_cell.length_c   1.000
_cell.angle_alpha   90.00
_cell.angle_beta   90.00
_cell.angle_gamma   90.00
#
_symmetry.space_group_name_H-M   'P 1'
#
loop_
_entity.id
_entity.type
_entity.pdbx_description
1 polymer ?
#
loop_
_entity_poly.entity_id
_entity_poly.type
_entity_poly.pdbx_seq_one_letter_code
_entity_poly.pdbx_strand_id
1 'polypeptide(L)'
;MVVPDGWGSAAGSGDTALTLTGPAGMSATVTIAPTELTPDSAFLRYTAGLGGSMTRQKFAVHGSPFCGYSSQQLTGTLRGPSGGIDFADRITHIWTNTKQYLVSIHLEAPSGASGFDTAKSTLTQDFTVVIP
;
A
#
# COMPACT_ATOMS: atom_id res chain seq x y z
N MET A 1 11.50 -6.38 3.29
CA MET A 1 11.16 -5.30 2.34
C MET A 1 12.41 -4.54 1.98
N VAL A 2 12.59 -4.27 0.69
CA VAL A 2 13.72 -3.46 0.21
C VAL A 2 13.34 -1.99 0.28
N VAL A 3 14.18 -1.19 0.94
CA VAL A 3 14.00 0.26 1.00
C VAL A 3 14.77 0.87 -0.17
N PRO A 4 14.13 1.68 -1.04
CA PRO A 4 14.84 2.29 -2.16
C PRO A 4 15.98 3.20 -1.68
N ASP A 5 16.99 3.37 -2.53
CA ASP A 5 18.10 4.27 -2.24
C ASP A 5 17.59 5.70 -2.02
N GLY A 6 18.12 6.37 -1.02
CA GLY A 6 17.71 7.74 -0.68
C GLY A 6 16.45 7.84 0.19
N TRP A 7 15.86 6.71 0.57
CA TRP A 7 14.70 6.67 1.44
C TRP A 7 15.12 6.42 2.89
N GLY A 8 14.37 7.02 3.81
CA GLY A 8 14.47 6.73 5.24
C GLY A 8 13.33 5.83 5.70
N SER A 9 13.52 5.16 6.82
CA SER A 9 12.47 4.33 7.43
C SER A 9 12.40 4.56 8.92
N ALA A 10 11.18 4.42 9.48
CA ALA A 10 10.94 4.51 10.91
C ALA A 10 9.89 3.48 11.31
N ALA A 11 10.03 2.92 12.50
CA ALA A 11 9.03 2.01 13.05
C ALA A 11 7.72 2.77 13.26
N GLY A 12 6.60 2.10 12.94
CA GLY A 12 5.28 2.62 13.22
C GLY A 12 4.78 2.25 14.60
N SER A 13 3.52 2.56 14.88
CA SER A 13 2.83 2.19 16.12
C SER A 13 1.48 1.57 15.79
N GLY A 14 0.96 0.73 16.70
CA GLY A 14 -0.29 0.02 16.48
C GLY A 14 -0.20 -0.91 15.27
N ASP A 15 -1.15 -0.81 14.36
CA ASP A 15 -1.17 -1.61 13.15
C ASP A 15 -0.19 -1.12 12.08
N THR A 16 0.36 0.09 12.22
CA THR A 16 1.38 0.59 11.31
C THR A 16 2.73 -0.02 11.68
N ALA A 17 3.23 -0.87 10.81
CA ALA A 17 4.50 -1.56 11.04
C ALA A 17 5.70 -0.68 10.68
N LEU A 18 5.59 0.10 9.61
CA LEU A 18 6.72 0.86 9.07
C LEU A 18 6.22 2.09 8.32
N THR A 19 6.93 3.19 8.49
CA THR A 19 6.74 4.41 7.71
C THR A 19 8.01 4.72 6.94
N LEU A 20 7.87 4.99 5.65
CA LEU A 20 8.98 5.30 4.75
C LEU A 20 8.84 6.71 4.21
N THR A 21 9.96 7.41 4.10
CA THR A 21 10.00 8.77 3.55
C THR A 21 11.04 8.82 2.44
N GLY A 22 10.63 9.28 1.28
CA GLY A 22 11.49 9.35 0.11
C GLY A 22 11.67 10.77 -0.41
N PRO A 23 12.45 10.91 -1.49
CA PRO A 23 12.66 12.21 -2.12
C PRO A 23 11.40 12.69 -2.85
N ALA A 24 11.39 13.96 -3.24
CA ALA A 24 10.31 14.58 -4.02
C ALA A 24 8.93 14.51 -3.34
N GLY A 25 8.88 14.45 -2.01
CA GLY A 25 7.62 14.39 -1.26
C GLY A 25 6.95 13.02 -1.25
N MET A 26 7.64 11.97 -1.67
CA MET A 26 7.12 10.60 -1.63
C MET A 26 7.11 10.05 -0.21
N SER A 27 6.11 9.25 0.10
CA SER A 27 6.03 8.54 1.37
C SER A 27 5.31 7.20 1.18
N ALA A 28 5.59 6.26 2.06
CA ALA A 28 4.92 4.98 2.07
C ALA A 28 4.65 4.52 3.49
N THR A 29 3.55 3.79 3.66
CA THR A 29 3.16 3.23 4.95
C THR A 29 2.89 1.75 4.77
N VAL A 30 3.45 0.94 5.64
CA VAL A 30 3.19 -0.50 5.71
C VAL A 30 2.33 -0.78 6.93
N THR A 31 1.18 -1.39 6.71
CA THR A 31 0.22 -1.71 7.76
C THR A 31 -0.01 -3.21 7.81
N ILE A 32 -0.02 -3.77 9.00
CA ILE A 32 -0.36 -5.18 9.25
C ILE A 32 -1.48 -5.19 10.28
N ALA A 33 -2.70 -5.42 9.82
CA ALA A 33 -3.88 -5.34 10.67
C ALA A 33 -4.60 -6.69 10.75
N PRO A 34 -4.96 -7.17 11.95
CA PRO A 34 -5.82 -8.35 12.06
C PRO A 34 -7.16 -8.11 11.36
N THR A 35 -7.69 -9.13 10.71
CA THR A 35 -9.00 -9.06 10.07
C THR A 35 -9.74 -10.37 10.22
N GLU A 36 -11.06 -10.32 10.34
CA GLU A 36 -11.93 -11.49 10.28
C GLU A 36 -12.66 -11.58 8.94
N LEU A 37 -12.40 -10.63 8.03
CA LEU A 37 -13.04 -10.59 6.73
C LEU A 37 -12.41 -11.59 5.77
N THR A 38 -13.21 -12.07 4.81
CA THR A 38 -12.68 -12.81 3.66
C THR A 38 -11.78 -11.89 2.83
N PRO A 39 -10.89 -12.44 1.97
CA PRO A 39 -10.04 -11.60 1.13
C PRO A 39 -10.81 -10.55 0.34
N ASP A 40 -11.87 -10.94 -0.36
CA ASP A 40 -12.65 -10.01 -1.17
C ASP A 40 -13.28 -8.90 -0.32
N SER A 41 -13.85 -9.24 0.83
CA SER A 41 -14.48 -8.26 1.72
C SER A 41 -13.44 -7.32 2.33
N ALA A 42 -12.27 -7.84 2.71
CA ALA A 42 -11.18 -7.03 3.25
C ALA A 42 -10.67 -6.03 2.20
N PHE A 43 -10.52 -6.48 0.95
CA PHE A 43 -10.06 -5.63 -0.15
C PHE A 43 -11.07 -4.54 -0.49
N LEU A 44 -12.35 -4.88 -0.51
CA LEU A 44 -13.42 -3.88 -0.74
C LEU A 44 -13.43 -2.81 0.35
N ARG A 45 -13.31 -3.22 1.61
CA ARG A 45 -13.29 -2.29 2.74
C ARG A 45 -12.08 -1.36 2.68
N TYR A 46 -10.91 -1.90 2.37
CA TYR A 46 -9.70 -1.11 2.19
C TYR A 46 -9.87 -0.08 1.08
N THR A 47 -10.34 -0.53 -0.07
CA THR A 47 -10.55 0.32 -1.25
C THR A 47 -11.57 1.43 -0.97
N ALA A 48 -12.63 1.13 -0.24
CA ALA A 48 -13.66 2.11 0.10
C ALA A 48 -13.12 3.22 1.01
N GLY A 49 -12.15 2.91 1.89
CA GLY A 49 -11.53 3.89 2.77
C GLY A 49 -10.38 4.68 2.14
N LEU A 50 -9.95 4.29 0.94
CA LEU A 50 -8.78 4.88 0.30
C LEU A 50 -9.06 6.31 -0.16
N GLY A 51 -8.22 7.24 0.26
CA GLY A 51 -8.30 8.64 -0.13
C GLY A 51 -9.27 9.50 0.68
N GLY A 52 -10.05 8.92 1.59
CA GLY A 52 -10.98 9.68 2.43
C GLY A 52 -11.96 10.51 1.60
N SER A 53 -11.95 11.83 1.78
CA SER A 53 -12.84 12.76 1.06
C SER A 53 -12.30 13.20 -0.29
N MET A 54 -11.09 12.78 -0.68
CA MET A 54 -10.50 13.15 -1.97
C MET A 54 -11.16 12.37 -3.10
N THR A 55 -11.20 12.98 -4.28
CA THR A 55 -11.76 12.36 -5.48
C THR A 55 -10.71 11.45 -6.12
N ARG A 56 -11.09 10.21 -6.37
CA ARG A 56 -10.21 9.25 -7.08
C ARG A 56 -10.36 9.43 -8.59
N GLN A 57 -9.22 9.46 -9.27
CA GLN A 57 -9.14 9.54 -10.72
C GLN A 57 -8.19 8.47 -11.23
N LYS A 58 -8.41 7.99 -12.46
CA LYS A 58 -7.56 6.96 -13.09
C LYS A 58 -7.37 5.74 -12.20
N PHE A 59 -8.40 5.40 -11.42
CA PHE A 59 -8.34 4.31 -10.47
C PHE A 59 -8.35 2.96 -11.18
N ALA A 60 -7.36 2.13 -10.90
CA ALA A 60 -7.25 0.79 -11.45
C ALA A 60 -7.00 -0.23 -10.34
N VAL A 61 -7.61 -1.40 -10.47
CA VAL A 61 -7.44 -2.52 -9.54
C VAL A 61 -7.01 -3.74 -10.35
N HIS A 62 -5.91 -4.37 -9.96
CA HIS A 62 -5.43 -5.59 -10.58
C HIS A 62 -5.29 -6.69 -9.54
N GLY A 63 -5.99 -7.80 -9.75
CA GLY A 63 -5.77 -9.02 -8.97
C GLY A 63 -4.40 -9.60 -9.32
N SER A 64 -3.58 -9.88 -8.32
CA SER A 64 -2.23 -10.39 -8.54
C SER A 64 -1.81 -11.21 -7.32
N PRO A 65 -2.01 -12.54 -7.35
CA PRO A 65 -1.59 -13.40 -6.23
C PRO A 65 -0.12 -13.17 -5.88
N PHE A 66 0.17 -13.17 -4.59
CA PHE A 66 1.53 -12.92 -4.10
C PHE A 66 1.89 -13.97 -3.05
N CYS A 67 2.96 -14.71 -3.27
CA CYS A 67 3.43 -15.77 -2.35
C CYS A 67 2.33 -16.79 -2.00
N GLY A 68 1.41 -17.07 -2.93
CA GLY A 68 0.29 -17.98 -2.70
C GLY A 68 -0.90 -17.38 -1.99
N TYR A 69 -0.84 -16.10 -1.62
CA TYR A 69 -1.95 -15.40 -0.98
C TYR A 69 -2.73 -14.55 -1.98
N SER A 70 -4.00 -14.31 -1.67
CA SER A 70 -4.81 -13.34 -2.43
C SER A 70 -4.24 -11.94 -2.24
N SER A 71 -4.07 -11.22 -3.34
CA SER A 71 -3.47 -9.89 -3.34
C SER A 71 -4.03 -9.06 -4.47
N GLN A 72 -4.03 -7.74 -4.29
CA GLN A 72 -4.43 -6.77 -5.31
C GLN A 72 -3.44 -5.63 -5.35
N GLN A 73 -3.25 -5.08 -6.54
CA GLN A 73 -2.55 -3.81 -6.75
C GLN A 73 -3.56 -2.73 -7.08
N LEU A 74 -3.45 -1.59 -6.42
CA LEU A 74 -4.31 -0.44 -6.63
C LEU A 74 -3.44 0.73 -7.08
N THR A 75 -3.87 1.43 -8.12
CA THR A 75 -3.17 2.63 -8.60
C THR A 75 -4.18 3.69 -8.96
N GLY A 76 -3.76 4.94 -8.89
CA GLY A 76 -4.62 6.05 -9.28
C GLY A 76 -4.08 7.39 -8.84
N THR A 77 -4.93 8.39 -8.96
CA THR A 77 -4.66 9.75 -8.53
C THR A 77 -5.79 10.20 -7.60
N LEU A 78 -5.42 10.84 -6.51
CA LEU A 78 -6.36 11.48 -5.57
C LEU A 78 -6.31 12.98 -5.79
N ARG A 79 -7.48 13.61 -5.91
CA ARG A 79 -7.60 15.06 -6.07
C ARG A 79 -8.33 15.67 -4.89
N GLY A 80 -7.73 16.73 -4.33
CA GLY A 80 -8.30 17.49 -3.23
C GLY A 80 -8.00 18.98 -3.39
N PRO A 81 -8.41 19.81 -2.40
CA PRO A 81 -8.23 21.27 -2.46
C PRO A 81 -6.77 21.71 -2.62
N SER A 82 -5.83 20.92 -2.14
CA SER A 82 -4.40 21.25 -2.17
C SER A 82 -3.66 20.63 -3.38
N GLY A 83 -4.37 20.02 -4.34
CA GLY A 83 -3.76 19.44 -5.53
C GLY A 83 -3.95 17.94 -5.65
N GLY A 84 -3.15 17.32 -6.49
CA GLY A 84 -3.23 15.89 -6.79
C GLY A 84 -2.13 15.08 -6.15
N ILE A 85 -2.45 13.83 -5.83
CA ILE A 85 -1.53 12.84 -5.27
C ILE A 85 -1.63 11.58 -6.12
N ASP A 86 -0.51 11.10 -6.64
CA ASP A 86 -0.44 9.77 -7.25
C ASP A 86 -0.23 8.75 -6.16
N PHE A 87 -0.93 7.63 -6.24
CA PHE A 87 -0.80 6.56 -5.26
C PHE A 87 -0.67 5.20 -5.93
N ALA A 88 -0.03 4.28 -5.22
CA ALA A 88 0.04 2.87 -5.57
C ALA A 88 0.01 2.05 -4.29
N ASP A 89 -0.86 1.07 -4.24
CA ASP A 89 -1.01 0.21 -3.08
C ASP A 89 -0.86 -1.24 -3.46
N ARG A 90 -0.35 -2.02 -2.55
CA ARG A 90 -0.43 -3.48 -2.59
C ARG A 90 -1.13 -3.94 -1.32
N ILE A 91 -2.21 -4.69 -1.48
CA ILE A 91 -2.93 -5.28 -0.35
C ILE A 91 -2.89 -6.80 -0.49
N THR A 92 -2.56 -7.48 0.60
CA THR A 92 -2.41 -8.93 0.61
C THR A 92 -3.11 -9.50 1.84
N HIS A 93 -3.97 -10.48 1.62
CA HIS A 93 -4.65 -11.18 2.71
C HIS A 93 -3.84 -12.40 3.09
N ILE A 94 -3.34 -12.42 4.32
CA ILE A 94 -2.47 -13.47 4.84
C ILE A 94 -3.19 -14.23 5.93
N TRP A 95 -3.05 -15.54 5.93
CA TRP A 95 -3.61 -16.37 7.00
C TRP A 95 -2.51 -17.23 7.63
N THR A 96 -2.65 -17.40 8.93
CA THR A 96 -1.91 -18.40 9.71
C THR A 96 -2.89 -19.48 10.14
N ASN A 97 -2.46 -20.46 10.91
CA ASN A 97 -3.35 -21.52 11.41
C ASN A 97 -4.48 -20.98 12.30
N THR A 98 -4.32 -19.80 12.90
CA THR A 98 -5.25 -19.28 13.92
C THR A 98 -5.75 -17.88 13.62
N LYS A 99 -5.12 -17.13 12.74
CA LYS A 99 -5.43 -15.71 12.52
C LYS A 99 -5.31 -15.32 11.05
N GLN A 100 -5.97 -14.21 10.71
CA GLN A 100 -5.90 -13.59 9.40
C GLN A 100 -5.46 -12.15 9.55
N TYR A 101 -4.69 -11.68 8.57
CA TYR A 101 -4.16 -10.31 8.55
C TYR A 101 -4.34 -9.71 7.17
N LEU A 102 -4.59 -8.41 7.13
CA LEU A 102 -4.48 -7.62 5.91
C LEU A 102 -3.18 -6.83 5.98
N VAL A 103 -2.28 -7.12 5.06
CA VAL A 103 -1.03 -6.37 4.90
C VAL A 103 -1.25 -5.37 3.77
N SER A 104 -1.02 -4.10 4.05
CA SER A 104 -1.12 -3.06 3.04
C SER A 104 0.18 -2.27 2.95
N ILE A 105 0.58 -1.97 1.72
CA ILE A 105 1.66 -1.04 1.42
C ILE A 105 1.02 0.07 0.62
N HIS A 106 1.03 1.28 1.17
CA HIS A 106 0.47 2.47 0.53
C HIS A 106 1.59 3.43 0.20
N LEU A 107 1.81 3.66 -1.08
CA LEU A 107 2.77 4.64 -1.59
C LEU A 107 2.03 5.84 -2.13
N GLU A 108 2.46 7.04 -1.77
CA GLU A 108 1.90 8.26 -2.34
C GLU A 108 2.98 9.29 -2.63
N ALA A 109 2.70 10.16 -3.60
CA ALA A 109 3.57 11.25 -4.01
C ALA A 109 2.75 12.37 -4.59
N PRO A 110 3.26 13.61 -4.58
CA PRO A 110 2.66 14.68 -5.38
C PRO A 110 2.58 14.24 -6.85
N SER A 111 1.47 14.53 -7.53
CA SER A 111 1.27 14.10 -8.91
C SER A 111 2.42 14.55 -9.81
N GLY A 112 2.96 13.62 -10.60
CA GLY A 112 4.08 13.88 -11.49
C GLY A 112 5.45 13.84 -10.82
N ALA A 113 5.56 13.38 -9.58
CA ALA A 113 6.85 13.28 -8.89
C ALA A 113 7.80 12.34 -9.62
N SER A 114 9.05 12.77 -9.76
CA SER A 114 10.10 11.99 -10.37
C SER A 114 10.45 10.78 -9.51
N GLY A 115 10.60 9.61 -10.12
CA GLY A 115 10.95 8.37 -9.41
C GLY A 115 9.78 7.61 -8.82
N PHE A 116 8.55 8.07 -9.02
CA PHE A 116 7.36 7.37 -8.49
C PHE A 116 7.24 5.96 -9.05
N ASP A 117 7.42 5.75 -10.36
CA ASP A 117 7.30 4.42 -10.96
C ASP A 117 8.34 3.45 -10.43
N THR A 118 9.56 3.90 -10.21
CA THR A 118 10.62 3.08 -9.62
C THR A 118 10.29 2.70 -8.18
N ALA A 119 9.84 3.67 -7.38
CA ALA A 119 9.43 3.42 -6.00
C ALA A 119 8.24 2.46 -5.93
N LYS A 120 7.26 2.62 -6.82
CA LYS A 120 6.11 1.73 -6.92
C LYS A 120 6.56 0.29 -7.16
N SER A 121 7.43 0.08 -8.14
CA SER A 121 7.93 -1.24 -8.47
C SER A 121 8.67 -1.87 -7.28
N THR A 122 9.55 -1.14 -6.63
CA THR A 122 10.34 -1.64 -5.50
C THR A 122 9.46 -1.94 -4.29
N LEU A 123 8.56 -1.03 -3.91
CA LEU A 123 7.81 -1.13 -2.66
C LEU A 123 6.61 -2.05 -2.75
N THR A 124 5.94 -2.12 -3.91
CA THR A 124 4.72 -2.91 -4.04
C THR A 124 4.90 -4.26 -4.72
N GLN A 125 6.07 -4.55 -5.25
CA GLN A 125 6.36 -5.80 -5.95
C GLN A 125 7.50 -6.59 -5.33
N ASP A 126 8.50 -5.91 -4.78
CA ASP A 126 9.72 -6.54 -4.27
C ASP A 126 9.71 -6.64 -2.73
N PHE A 127 8.72 -7.33 -2.19
CA PHE A 127 8.70 -7.58 -0.75
C PHE A 127 8.44 -9.05 -0.45
N THR A 128 8.81 -9.46 0.77
CA THR A 128 8.67 -10.84 1.22
C THR A 128 7.77 -10.89 2.43
N VAL A 129 6.91 -11.91 2.48
CA VAL A 129 6.05 -12.16 3.65
C VAL A 129 6.68 -13.28 4.46
N VAL A 130 6.93 -13.00 5.74
CA VAL A 130 7.42 -14.00 6.70
C VAL A 130 6.36 -14.20 7.77
N ILE A 131 5.92 -15.44 7.93
CA ILE A 131 4.95 -15.81 8.97
C ILE A 131 5.72 -16.39 10.14
N PRO A 132 5.58 -15.80 11.33
CA PRO A 132 6.27 -16.32 12.52
C PRO A 132 5.76 -17.69 12.98
#